data_ed539a14363ac7a735d53add486b3eae
#
_entry.id   ed539a14363ac7a735d53add486b3eae
#
_cell.length_a   1.000
_cell.length_b   1.000
_cell.length_c   1.000
_cell.angle_alpha   90.00
_cell.angle_beta   90.00
_cell.angle_gamma   90.00
#
_symmetry.space_group_name_H-M   'P 1'
#
loop_
_entity.id
_entity.type
_entity.pdbx_description
1 polymer ?
#
loop_
_entity_poly.entity_id
_entity_poly.type
_entity_poly.pdbx_seq_one_letter_code
_entity_poly.pdbx_strand_id
1 'polypeptide(L)'
;MARSKVTAAILTTALALGGCSFASDALFPSLTGSDPAGDEENAQATAAAPAGKAAVTTAAPASPAPPLGTTSFESPGVTPGQSTGTHVGQKAGQMRGDLSQLQTTMTSLNQQLQQVRAQTVQDSQLYHGTLSAINSRLQVGTTPGNPILLQQWNAASVELDKINDDIAKMNSLASETSQGATMAAYLLDSVRATRGLSGAVDEDHRQLTVLEDETNRTVVLIERVLTELSQDITRQQSYLGNERSNLNLLAIAVKNGQFYGTSLANRSAIPQVSVPVADAAPMAGGKPLMVIKFDRQNVAYEQQLYTAVSRALERKPNATFDLVAISPSAGTVSQPALTASMSKKDAEQVMRSLNNMGLPSTRVRMTASSSNTATSPEVHLFVH
;
A
#
# COMPACT_ATOMS: atom_id res chain seq x y z
N MET A 1 59.09 2.13 41.29
CA MET A 1 59.61 0.77 41.08
C MET A 1 58.46 -0.13 40.60
N ALA A 2 58.78 -1.00 39.66
CA ALA A 2 58.01 -2.08 39.06
C ALA A 2 57.07 -1.70 37.89
N ARG A 3 57.63 -1.82 36.69
CA ARG A 3 56.96 -1.96 35.39
C ARG A 3 56.41 -3.39 35.24
N SER A 4 55.14 -3.55 34.94
CA SER A 4 54.63 -4.83 34.47
C SER A 4 54.25 -4.69 32.99
N LYS A 5 54.96 -5.42 32.15
CA LYS A 5 54.70 -5.60 30.71
C LYS A 5 53.68 -6.72 30.55
N VAL A 6 52.56 -6.46 29.90
CA VAL A 6 51.66 -7.52 29.45
C VAL A 6 51.80 -7.65 27.93
N THR A 7 52.31 -8.75 27.52
CA THR A 7 52.52 -9.23 26.14
C THR A 7 51.18 -9.59 25.51
N ALA A 8 50.88 -8.99 24.36
CA ALA A 8 49.76 -9.39 23.52
C ALA A 8 50.10 -10.65 22.72
N ALA A 9 49.32 -11.70 22.89
CA ALA A 9 49.37 -12.90 22.05
C ALA A 9 48.33 -12.72 20.92
N ILE A 10 48.81 -12.61 19.70
CA ILE A 10 48.02 -12.63 18.47
C ILE A 10 47.75 -14.08 18.11
N LEU A 11 46.46 -14.49 18.18
CA LEU A 11 46.02 -15.81 17.73
C LEU A 11 45.41 -15.64 16.32
N THR A 12 46.17 -15.97 15.29
CA THR A 12 45.73 -16.07 13.89
C THR A 12 45.01 -17.40 13.68
N THR A 13 43.71 -17.40 13.59
CA THR A 13 42.92 -18.54 13.13
C THR A 13 42.62 -18.35 11.63
N ALA A 14 43.28 -19.17 10.81
CA ALA A 14 42.97 -19.32 9.38
C ALA A 14 41.68 -20.14 9.25
N LEU A 15 40.61 -19.53 8.72
CA LEU A 15 39.39 -20.23 8.32
C LEU A 15 39.51 -20.60 6.84
N ALA A 16 39.58 -21.89 6.57
CA ALA A 16 39.51 -22.45 5.21
C ALA A 16 38.09 -22.27 4.67
N LEU A 17 37.98 -21.51 3.56
CA LEU A 17 36.76 -21.44 2.76
C LEU A 17 36.60 -22.74 1.94
N GLY A 18 35.80 -23.66 2.46
CA GLY A 18 35.23 -24.75 1.66
C GLY A 18 34.16 -24.21 0.74
N GLY A 19 34.46 -24.06 -0.53
CA GLY A 19 33.48 -23.71 -1.55
C GLY A 19 32.50 -24.86 -1.78
N CYS A 20 31.23 -24.68 -1.41
CA CYS A 20 30.11 -25.45 -1.97
C CYS A 20 29.61 -24.72 -3.20
N SER A 21 30.05 -25.15 -4.36
CA SER A 21 29.42 -24.82 -5.63
C SER A 21 28.08 -25.56 -5.72
N PHE A 22 27.01 -24.88 -5.33
CA PHE A 22 25.66 -25.31 -5.66
C PHE A 22 25.43 -24.95 -7.13
N ALA A 23 25.16 -25.99 -7.92
CA ALA A 23 24.85 -25.90 -9.34
C ALA A 23 23.68 -24.93 -9.55
N SER A 24 23.98 -23.82 -10.22
CA SER A 24 23.01 -22.78 -10.62
C SER A 24 22.18 -23.12 -11.86
N ASP A 25 22.24 -24.39 -12.32
CA ASP A 25 21.56 -24.81 -13.56
C ASP A 25 20.12 -25.32 -13.40
N ALA A 26 19.59 -25.34 -12.17
CA ALA A 26 18.23 -25.85 -11.93
C ALA A 26 17.13 -24.78 -11.82
N LEU A 27 17.45 -23.48 -11.84
CA LEU A 27 16.48 -22.41 -11.56
C LEU A 27 16.20 -21.42 -12.69
N PHE A 28 16.97 -21.46 -13.78
CA PHE A 28 16.69 -20.61 -14.94
C PHE A 28 16.92 -21.37 -16.25
N PRO A 29 15.85 -21.78 -16.98
CA PRO A 29 16.01 -22.23 -18.35
C PRO A 29 16.50 -21.08 -19.23
N SER A 30 17.63 -21.29 -19.90
CA SER A 30 18.25 -20.32 -20.80
C SER A 30 17.31 -20.00 -21.97
N LEU A 31 17.06 -18.70 -22.18
CA LEU A 31 16.25 -18.12 -23.26
C LEU A 31 17.07 -17.94 -24.55
N THR A 32 18.02 -18.82 -24.87
CA THR A 32 18.70 -18.81 -26.15
C THR A 32 18.50 -20.16 -26.83
N GLY A 33 17.67 -20.12 -27.87
CA GLY A 33 17.45 -21.25 -28.74
C GLY A 33 18.72 -21.68 -29.48
N SER A 34 19.00 -22.98 -29.43
CA SER A 34 19.81 -23.69 -30.39
C SER A 34 19.32 -25.12 -30.41
N ASP A 35 18.63 -25.48 -31.51
CA ASP A 35 18.33 -26.86 -31.85
C ASP A 35 19.62 -27.62 -32.12
N PRO A 36 19.67 -28.91 -31.81
CA PRO A 36 20.07 -29.87 -32.83
C PRO A 36 19.07 -31.02 -32.97
N ALA A 37 18.79 -31.30 -34.23
CA ALA A 37 18.05 -32.45 -34.72
C ALA A 37 18.77 -33.77 -34.41
N GLY A 38 17.97 -34.85 -34.25
CA GLY A 38 18.48 -36.23 -34.32
C GLY A 38 17.56 -37.25 -33.66
N ASP A 39 16.75 -37.84 -34.52
CA ASP A 39 16.35 -39.26 -34.61
C ASP A 39 15.51 -39.99 -33.54
N GLU A 40 14.31 -40.27 -33.98
CA GLU A 40 13.50 -41.48 -33.95
C GLU A 40 13.73 -42.53 -32.83
N GLU A 41 12.71 -42.85 -32.03
CA GLU A 41 12.04 -44.16 -32.13
C GLU A 41 10.72 -44.26 -31.31
N ASN A 42 9.81 -44.86 -31.92
CA ASN A 42 8.40 -45.23 -31.68
C ASN A 42 8.14 -45.96 -30.37
N ALA A 43 7.18 -45.51 -29.56
CA ALA A 43 6.38 -46.37 -28.69
C ALA A 43 4.99 -45.77 -28.42
N GLN A 44 3.99 -46.33 -29.03
CA GLN A 44 2.57 -46.14 -28.76
C GLN A 44 2.23 -46.43 -27.29
N ALA A 45 1.64 -45.45 -26.60
CA ALA A 45 0.86 -45.70 -25.38
C ALA A 45 -0.37 -44.79 -25.34
N THR A 46 -1.48 -45.44 -25.38
CA THR A 46 -2.86 -45.09 -25.13
C THR A 46 -3.15 -43.76 -24.46
N ALA A 47 -4.03 -42.99 -25.13
CA ALA A 47 -4.64 -41.76 -24.66
C ALA A 47 -5.48 -41.96 -23.38
N ALA A 48 -5.09 -41.32 -22.30
CA ALA A 48 -5.96 -41.03 -21.17
C ALA A 48 -6.35 -39.52 -21.25
N ALA A 49 -7.64 -39.26 -21.23
CA ALA A 49 -8.23 -37.94 -21.29
C ALA A 49 -7.73 -37.04 -20.14
N PRO A 50 -7.50 -35.74 -20.35
CA PRO A 50 -7.07 -34.84 -19.29
C PRO A 50 -8.24 -34.55 -18.35
N ALA A 51 -8.08 -34.96 -17.08
CA ALA A 51 -8.94 -34.53 -16.00
C ALA A 51 -8.88 -33.01 -15.88
N GLY A 52 -10.03 -32.37 -15.95
CA GLY A 52 -10.16 -30.93 -15.83
C GLY A 52 -9.50 -30.40 -14.55
N LYS A 53 -8.55 -29.51 -14.69
CA LYS A 53 -7.96 -28.73 -13.58
C LYS A 53 -9.08 -27.92 -12.96
N ALA A 54 -9.58 -28.34 -11.79
CA ALA A 54 -10.38 -27.48 -10.92
C ALA A 54 -9.54 -26.24 -10.61
N ALA A 55 -10.05 -25.07 -10.97
CA ALA A 55 -9.46 -23.80 -10.58
C ALA A 55 -9.45 -23.75 -9.04
N VAL A 56 -8.28 -23.91 -8.46
CA VAL A 56 -8.05 -23.64 -7.04
C VAL A 56 -8.22 -22.13 -6.89
N THR A 57 -9.32 -21.70 -6.31
CA THR A 57 -9.47 -20.31 -5.86
C THR A 57 -8.49 -20.12 -4.71
N THR A 58 -7.26 -19.78 -5.04
CA THR A 58 -6.26 -19.34 -4.08
C THR A 58 -6.83 -18.12 -3.36
N ALA A 59 -6.94 -18.19 -2.04
CA ALA A 59 -7.11 -16.99 -1.23
C ALA A 59 -6.10 -15.95 -1.71
N ALA A 60 -6.56 -14.74 -1.96
CA ALA A 60 -5.68 -13.69 -2.43
C ALA A 60 -4.46 -13.62 -1.49
N PRO A 61 -3.23 -13.64 -2.01
CA PRO A 61 -2.06 -13.50 -1.17
C PRO A 61 -2.20 -12.20 -0.40
N ALA A 62 -1.93 -12.22 0.91
CA ALA A 62 -1.89 -11.02 1.72
C ALA A 62 -1.03 -9.99 0.98
N SER A 63 -1.58 -8.78 0.75
CA SER A 63 -0.84 -7.74 0.06
C SER A 63 0.43 -7.44 0.84
N PRO A 64 1.61 -7.43 0.22
CA PRO A 64 2.84 -7.12 0.93
C PRO A 64 2.73 -5.72 1.55
N ALA A 65 3.35 -5.53 2.72
CA ALA A 65 3.42 -4.23 3.35
C ALA A 65 4.01 -3.20 2.35
N PRO A 66 3.45 -1.98 2.27
CA PRO A 66 3.96 -0.98 1.33
C PRO A 66 5.38 -0.58 1.70
N PRO A 67 6.25 -0.35 0.71
CA PRO A 67 7.62 0.06 0.96
C PRO A 67 7.64 1.41 1.69
N LEU A 68 8.51 1.53 2.67
CA LEU A 68 8.82 2.79 3.35
C LEU A 68 9.92 3.53 2.59
N GLY A 69 9.99 4.84 2.81
CA GLY A 69 11.03 5.68 2.24
C GLY A 69 12.42 5.32 2.77
N THR A 70 13.42 5.64 1.98
CA THR A 70 14.83 5.35 2.27
C THR A 70 15.67 6.61 2.49
N THR A 71 15.08 7.79 2.33
CA THR A 71 15.80 9.05 2.51
C THR A 71 16.26 9.19 3.95
N SER A 72 17.54 9.50 4.10
CA SER A 72 18.18 9.83 5.35
C SER A 72 18.62 11.29 5.31
N PHE A 73 18.49 12.00 6.43
CA PHE A 73 19.02 13.34 6.58
C PHE A 73 20.51 13.23 6.93
N GLU A 74 21.35 13.65 6.00
CA GLU A 74 22.77 13.88 6.25
C GLU A 74 23.00 15.37 6.43
N SER A 75 23.45 15.76 7.64
CA SER A 75 23.76 17.17 7.92
C SER A 75 24.87 17.66 6.98
N PRO A 76 24.66 18.76 6.24
CA PRO A 76 25.71 19.33 5.40
C PRO A 76 26.89 19.90 6.20
N GLY A 77 26.73 19.99 7.52
CA GLY A 77 27.72 20.64 8.39
C GLY A 77 27.56 22.14 8.41
N VAL A 78 28.33 22.77 9.30
CA VAL A 78 28.39 24.23 9.46
C VAL A 78 29.86 24.68 9.45
N THR A 79 30.22 25.51 8.49
CA THR A 79 31.59 25.99 8.37
C THR A 79 31.93 26.97 9.53
N PRO A 80 33.05 26.76 10.25
CA PRO A 80 33.49 27.70 11.27
C PRO A 80 33.76 29.08 10.69
N GLY A 81 33.38 30.13 11.42
CA GLY A 81 33.65 31.51 11.04
C GLY A 81 34.62 32.16 11.98
N GLN A 82 35.35 33.15 11.48
CA GLN A 82 36.24 33.99 12.29
C GLN A 82 35.47 35.19 12.86
N SER A 83 35.80 35.60 14.09
CA SER A 83 35.23 36.79 14.69
C SER A 83 35.80 38.03 14.01
N THR A 84 34.95 38.90 13.47
CA THR A 84 35.32 40.17 12.84
C THR A 84 35.21 41.36 13.78
N GLY A 85 34.66 41.14 14.98
CA GLY A 85 34.41 42.19 15.96
C GLY A 85 33.24 43.12 15.60
N THR A 86 32.62 42.97 14.44
CA THR A 86 31.48 43.78 14.00
C THR A 86 30.17 43.28 14.61
N HIS A 87 29.12 44.09 14.62
CA HIS A 87 27.79 43.68 15.00
C HIS A 87 27.22 42.60 14.03
N VAL A 88 27.54 42.74 12.74
CA VAL A 88 27.14 41.80 11.70
C VAL A 88 27.82 40.44 11.91
N GLY A 89 29.12 40.42 12.20
CA GLY A 89 29.86 39.21 12.51
C GLY A 89 29.35 38.49 13.78
N GLN A 90 28.92 39.24 14.81
CA GLN A 90 28.28 38.66 15.98
C GLN A 90 26.95 37.97 15.64
N LYS A 91 26.09 38.62 14.82
CA LYS A 91 24.84 38.00 14.33
C LYS A 91 25.11 36.78 13.48
N ALA A 92 26.10 36.83 12.59
CA ALA A 92 26.51 35.66 11.80
C ALA A 92 26.95 34.49 12.69
N GLY A 93 27.68 34.79 13.79
CA GLY A 93 28.04 33.76 14.77
C GLY A 93 26.85 33.14 15.49
N GLN A 94 25.85 33.94 15.88
CA GLN A 94 24.60 33.43 16.48
C GLN A 94 23.84 32.52 15.50
N MET A 95 23.58 32.99 14.27
CA MET A 95 22.85 32.21 13.26
C MET A 95 23.57 30.92 12.87
N ARG A 96 24.93 30.92 12.94
CA ARG A 96 25.71 29.68 12.75
C ARG A 96 25.48 28.68 13.89
N GLY A 97 25.39 29.18 15.13
CA GLY A 97 25.00 28.36 16.28
C GLY A 97 23.59 27.77 16.12
N ASP A 98 22.65 28.59 15.71
CA ASP A 98 21.25 28.18 15.47
C ASP A 98 21.15 27.12 14.35
N LEU A 99 21.90 27.29 13.25
CA LEU A 99 21.97 26.31 12.17
C LEU A 99 22.56 24.98 12.65
N SER A 100 23.63 25.03 13.43
CA SER A 100 24.26 23.84 14.00
C SER A 100 23.29 23.09 14.91
N GLN A 101 22.57 23.79 15.76
CA GLN A 101 21.55 23.21 16.63
C GLN A 101 20.39 22.60 15.83
N LEU A 102 19.89 23.31 14.82
CA LEU A 102 18.86 22.80 13.91
C LEU A 102 19.31 21.51 13.23
N GLN A 103 20.51 21.46 12.66
CA GLN A 103 21.06 20.27 12.01
C GLN A 103 21.22 19.10 12.99
N THR A 104 21.62 19.37 14.23
CA THR A 104 21.71 18.35 15.29
C THR A 104 20.32 17.78 15.62
N THR A 105 19.32 18.65 15.77
CA THR A 105 17.94 18.23 16.03
C THR A 105 17.41 17.39 14.87
N MET A 106 17.60 17.83 13.63
CA MET A 106 17.16 17.10 12.45
C MET A 106 17.85 15.73 12.31
N THR A 107 19.12 15.63 12.69
CA THR A 107 19.85 14.35 12.73
C THR A 107 19.23 13.39 13.75
N SER A 108 18.85 13.89 14.93
CA SER A 108 18.18 13.10 15.96
C SER A 108 16.80 12.62 15.48
N LEU A 109 15.99 13.51 14.89
CA LEU A 109 14.68 13.14 14.32
C LEU A 109 14.81 12.11 13.20
N ASN A 110 15.83 12.25 12.36
CA ASN A 110 16.12 11.27 11.33
C ASN A 110 16.47 9.89 11.91
N GLN A 111 17.26 9.83 12.96
CA GLN A 111 17.58 8.55 13.64
C GLN A 111 16.32 7.89 14.17
N GLN A 112 15.43 8.66 14.81
CA GLN A 112 14.15 8.15 15.29
C GLN A 112 13.26 7.67 14.12
N LEU A 113 13.24 8.40 13.00
CA LEU A 113 12.50 7.99 11.81
C LEU A 113 13.00 6.65 11.26
N GLN A 114 14.33 6.46 11.17
CA GLN A 114 14.88 5.17 10.72
C GLN A 114 14.52 4.03 11.68
N GLN A 115 14.51 4.28 12.99
CA GLN A 115 14.08 3.28 13.98
C GLN A 115 12.61 2.91 13.81
N VAL A 116 11.71 3.91 13.67
CA VAL A 116 10.28 3.66 13.45
C VAL A 116 10.05 2.91 12.15
N ARG A 117 10.74 3.27 11.06
CA ARG A 117 10.66 2.54 9.78
C ARG A 117 11.07 1.08 9.93
N ALA A 118 12.18 0.81 10.60
CA ALA A 118 12.65 -0.56 10.87
C ALA A 118 11.63 -1.35 11.71
N GLN A 119 11.06 -0.73 12.74
CA GLN A 119 10.04 -1.32 13.59
C GLN A 119 8.78 -1.66 12.80
N THR A 120 8.26 -0.74 11.99
CA THR A 120 7.09 -0.96 11.14
C THR A 120 7.28 -2.13 10.17
N VAL A 121 8.49 -2.27 9.60
CA VAL A 121 8.82 -3.42 8.74
C VAL A 121 8.79 -4.72 9.53
N GLN A 122 9.37 -4.74 10.72
CA GLN A 122 9.38 -5.92 11.59
C GLN A 122 7.96 -6.33 12.00
N ASP A 123 7.14 -5.37 12.46
CA ASP A 123 5.76 -5.63 12.90
C ASP A 123 4.89 -6.11 11.73
N SER A 124 5.09 -5.55 10.53
CA SER A 124 4.44 -6.03 9.30
C SER A 124 4.83 -7.47 8.94
N GLN A 125 6.10 -7.84 9.10
CA GLN A 125 6.57 -9.21 8.85
C GLN A 125 5.96 -10.20 9.84
N LEU A 126 5.88 -9.85 11.13
CA LEU A 126 5.26 -10.67 12.16
C LEU A 126 3.76 -10.84 11.89
N TYR A 127 3.07 -9.76 11.55
CA TYR A 127 1.67 -9.78 11.15
C TYR A 127 1.42 -10.73 9.99
N HIS A 128 2.14 -10.59 8.88
CA HIS A 128 1.98 -11.44 7.70
C HIS A 128 2.37 -12.90 7.96
N GLY A 129 3.38 -13.15 8.80
CA GLY A 129 3.76 -14.49 9.23
C GLY A 129 2.62 -15.19 9.99
N THR A 130 2.00 -14.48 10.93
CA THR A 130 0.85 -14.96 11.68
C THR A 130 -0.38 -15.17 10.77
N LEU A 131 -0.64 -14.24 9.86
CA LEU A 131 -1.72 -14.35 8.88
C LEU A 131 -1.56 -15.57 7.97
N SER A 132 -0.35 -15.83 7.50
CA SER A 132 -0.02 -16.99 6.67
C SER A 132 -0.24 -18.31 7.41
N ALA A 133 0.09 -18.36 8.70
CA ALA A 133 -0.15 -19.54 9.54
C ALA A 133 -1.66 -19.82 9.73
N ILE A 134 -2.47 -18.77 9.95
CA ILE A 134 -3.93 -18.90 10.05
C ILE A 134 -4.50 -19.38 8.71
N ASN A 135 -4.10 -18.74 7.61
CA ASN A 135 -4.58 -19.04 6.27
C ASN A 135 -4.29 -20.49 5.87
N SER A 136 -3.08 -20.98 6.14
CA SER A 136 -2.70 -22.37 5.85
C SER A 136 -3.58 -23.39 6.58
N ARG A 137 -3.93 -23.12 7.82
CA ARG A 137 -4.82 -23.99 8.60
C ARG A 137 -6.26 -23.93 8.12
N LEU A 138 -6.77 -22.75 7.75
CA LEU A 138 -8.12 -22.59 7.24
C LEU A 138 -8.30 -23.18 5.85
N GLN A 139 -7.24 -23.26 5.03
CA GLN A 139 -7.29 -23.95 3.73
C GLN A 139 -7.50 -25.47 3.85
N VAL A 140 -6.86 -26.06 4.85
CA VAL A 140 -7.06 -27.50 5.15
C VAL A 140 -8.42 -27.73 5.81
N GLY A 141 -8.95 -26.72 6.50
CA GLY A 141 -10.13 -26.83 7.34
C GLY A 141 -9.78 -27.21 8.78
N THR A 142 -10.51 -26.67 9.72
CA THR A 142 -10.31 -26.89 11.15
C THR A 142 -11.65 -26.87 11.89
N THR A 143 -11.64 -27.20 13.15
CA THR A 143 -12.85 -27.08 13.99
C THR A 143 -13.29 -25.61 14.08
N PRO A 144 -14.60 -25.33 13.95
CA PRO A 144 -15.13 -23.99 14.16
C PRO A 144 -14.70 -23.42 15.51
N GLY A 145 -14.20 -22.17 15.50
CA GLY A 145 -13.76 -21.52 16.74
C GLY A 145 -12.50 -22.13 17.36
N ASN A 146 -11.63 -22.74 16.57
CA ASN A 146 -10.38 -23.36 17.04
C ASN A 146 -9.58 -22.39 17.94
N PRO A 147 -9.26 -22.76 19.20
CA PRO A 147 -8.61 -21.86 20.16
C PRO A 147 -7.21 -21.42 19.72
N ILE A 148 -6.48 -22.25 18.97
CA ILE A 148 -5.16 -21.89 18.45
C ILE A 148 -5.31 -20.78 17.38
N LEU A 149 -6.30 -20.88 16.50
CA LEU A 149 -6.56 -19.85 15.50
C LEU A 149 -7.06 -18.54 16.12
N LEU A 150 -7.86 -18.62 17.18
CA LEU A 150 -8.29 -17.45 17.95
C LEU A 150 -7.08 -16.75 18.59
N GLN A 151 -6.16 -17.52 19.18
CA GLN A 151 -4.93 -16.97 19.74
C GLN A 151 -4.05 -16.31 18.67
N GLN A 152 -3.89 -16.94 17.52
CA GLN A 152 -3.14 -16.40 16.38
C GLN A 152 -3.82 -15.14 15.83
N TRP A 153 -5.14 -15.12 15.73
CA TRP A 153 -5.89 -13.94 15.30
C TRP A 153 -5.69 -12.77 16.27
N ASN A 154 -5.75 -13.02 17.58
CA ASN A 154 -5.45 -12.01 18.60
C ASN A 154 -4.01 -11.50 18.48
N ALA A 155 -3.04 -12.38 18.23
CA ALA A 155 -1.64 -11.97 18.01
C ALA A 155 -1.51 -11.09 16.77
N ALA A 156 -2.16 -11.44 15.65
CA ALA A 156 -2.18 -10.61 14.45
C ALA A 156 -2.84 -9.24 14.70
N SER A 157 -3.90 -9.17 15.50
CA SER A 157 -4.52 -7.91 15.90
C SER A 157 -3.57 -7.01 16.68
N VAL A 158 -2.80 -7.58 17.62
CA VAL A 158 -1.80 -6.85 18.41
C VAL A 158 -0.67 -6.31 17.51
N GLU A 159 -0.19 -7.11 16.55
CA GLU A 159 0.84 -6.63 15.61
C GLU A 159 0.30 -5.49 14.71
N LEU A 160 -0.96 -5.56 14.31
CA LEU A 160 -1.61 -4.51 13.54
C LEU A 160 -1.79 -3.21 14.35
N ASP A 161 -2.06 -3.33 15.65
CA ASP A 161 -2.14 -2.18 16.56
C ASP A 161 -0.75 -1.54 16.77
N LYS A 162 0.34 -2.31 16.80
CA LYS A 162 1.71 -1.76 16.82
C LYS A 162 2.01 -0.93 15.57
N ILE A 163 1.61 -1.40 14.39
CA ILE A 163 1.73 -0.62 13.14
C ILE A 163 0.97 0.70 13.25
N ASN A 164 -0.20 0.71 13.90
CA ASN A 164 -0.94 1.94 14.17
C ASN A 164 -0.17 2.91 15.10
N ASP A 165 0.48 2.37 16.13
CA ASP A 165 1.32 3.16 17.04
C ASP A 165 2.56 3.73 16.31
N ASP A 166 3.15 2.98 15.39
CA ASP A 166 4.25 3.45 14.57
C ASP A 166 3.81 4.59 13.63
N ILE A 167 2.60 4.51 13.05
CA ILE A 167 2.02 5.61 12.29
C ILE A 167 1.84 6.86 13.18
N ALA A 168 1.41 6.68 14.43
CA ALA A 168 1.30 7.79 15.37
C ALA A 168 2.66 8.44 15.66
N LYS A 169 3.72 7.63 15.86
CA LYS A 169 5.11 8.14 16.00
C LYS A 169 5.57 8.87 14.74
N MET A 170 5.30 8.35 13.55
CA MET A 170 5.61 9.02 12.29
C MET A 170 4.91 10.39 12.18
N ASN A 171 3.65 10.50 12.62
CA ASN A 171 2.93 11.77 12.65
C ASN A 171 3.58 12.78 13.62
N SER A 172 4.02 12.34 14.80
CA SER A 172 4.78 13.19 15.73
C SER A 172 6.08 13.71 15.11
N LEU A 173 6.85 12.79 14.50
CA LEU A 173 8.10 13.15 13.80
C LEU A 173 7.85 14.10 12.62
N ALA A 174 6.74 13.95 11.89
CA ALA A 174 6.36 14.88 10.83
C ALA A 174 6.08 16.30 11.37
N SER A 175 5.39 16.39 12.51
CA SER A 175 5.13 17.65 13.17
C SER A 175 6.43 18.34 13.64
N GLU A 176 7.33 17.59 14.26
CA GLU A 176 8.63 18.10 14.72
C GLU A 176 9.54 18.49 13.54
N THR A 177 9.55 17.70 12.48
CA THR A 177 10.27 18.02 11.24
C THR A 177 9.71 19.30 10.58
N SER A 178 8.40 19.50 10.59
CA SER A 178 7.75 20.71 10.09
C SER A 178 8.15 21.97 10.90
N GLN A 179 8.29 21.83 12.23
CA GLN A 179 8.82 22.90 13.07
C GLN A 179 10.28 23.22 12.68
N GLY A 180 11.08 22.19 12.42
CA GLY A 180 12.45 22.36 11.91
C GLY A 180 12.49 23.07 10.55
N ALA A 181 11.56 22.76 9.64
CA ALA A 181 11.45 23.45 8.35
C ALA A 181 11.13 24.95 8.53
N THR A 182 10.21 25.26 9.44
CA THR A 182 9.86 26.66 9.77
C THR A 182 11.06 27.43 10.34
N MET A 183 11.82 26.79 11.24
CA MET A 183 13.04 27.39 11.82
C MET A 183 14.12 27.60 10.75
N ALA A 184 14.29 26.65 9.85
CA ALA A 184 15.25 26.75 8.74
C ALA A 184 14.90 27.91 7.79
N ALA A 185 13.62 28.07 7.45
CA ALA A 185 13.15 29.20 6.63
C ALA A 185 13.38 30.53 7.32
N TYR A 186 13.03 30.64 8.61
CA TYR A 186 13.30 31.84 9.41
C TYR A 186 14.80 32.19 9.46
N LEU A 187 15.65 31.20 9.65
CA LEU A 187 17.09 31.37 9.68
C LEU A 187 17.62 31.89 8.33
N LEU A 188 17.12 31.31 7.22
CA LEU A 188 17.48 31.78 5.87
C LEU A 188 17.12 33.23 5.63
N ASP A 189 15.92 33.64 6.01
CA ASP A 189 15.47 35.02 5.89
C ASP A 189 16.31 35.97 6.80
N SER A 190 16.66 35.50 8.00
CA SER A 190 17.51 36.22 8.93
C SER A 190 18.93 36.45 8.39
N VAL A 191 19.51 35.46 7.74
CA VAL A 191 20.82 35.54 7.07
C VAL A 191 20.77 36.59 5.93
N ARG A 192 19.73 36.50 5.09
CA ARG A 192 19.54 37.47 3.98
C ARG A 192 19.34 38.90 4.46
N ALA A 193 18.53 39.10 5.49
CA ALA A 193 18.33 40.41 6.09
C ALA A 193 19.63 40.99 6.69
N THR A 194 20.44 40.12 7.34
CA THR A 194 21.71 40.55 7.98
C THR A 194 22.74 40.98 6.94
N ARG A 195 22.74 40.43 5.72
CA ARG A 195 23.62 40.87 4.61
C ARG A 195 23.39 42.34 4.20
N GLY A 196 22.18 42.85 4.39
CA GLY A 196 21.82 44.24 4.09
C GLY A 196 22.16 45.24 5.18
N LEU A 197 22.70 44.83 6.33
CA LEU A 197 23.01 45.72 7.42
C LEU A 197 24.30 46.54 7.14
N SER A 198 24.28 47.81 7.52
CA SER A 198 25.46 48.67 7.45
C SER A 198 26.50 48.32 8.52
N GLY A 199 27.79 48.54 8.22
CA GLY A 199 28.90 48.26 9.13
C GLY A 199 29.46 46.83 9.05
N ALA A 200 29.06 46.05 8.04
CA ALA A 200 29.68 44.79 7.69
C ALA A 200 31.03 45.00 7.01
N VAL A 201 31.98 44.12 7.28
CA VAL A 201 33.26 44.06 6.54
C VAL A 201 33.16 42.91 5.48
N ASP A 202 34.10 42.90 4.53
CA ASP A 202 34.10 41.90 3.44
C ASP A 202 34.05 40.46 3.96
N GLU A 203 34.73 40.21 5.08
CA GLU A 203 34.71 38.89 5.73
C GLU A 203 33.32 38.51 6.26
N ASP A 204 32.56 39.47 6.81
CA ASP A 204 31.18 39.23 7.24
C ASP A 204 30.29 38.82 6.06
N HIS A 205 30.41 39.52 4.92
CA HIS A 205 29.67 39.21 3.71
C HIS A 205 30.02 37.81 3.18
N ARG A 206 31.30 37.43 3.20
CA ARG A 206 31.75 36.10 2.79
C ARG A 206 31.17 35.02 3.69
N GLN A 207 31.22 35.20 5.00
CA GLN A 207 30.68 34.25 5.98
C GLN A 207 29.16 34.12 5.90
N LEU A 208 28.43 35.21 5.69
CA LEU A 208 26.99 35.20 5.48
C LEU A 208 26.60 34.50 4.17
N THR A 209 27.41 34.61 3.12
CA THR A 209 27.18 33.88 1.87
C THR A 209 27.32 32.38 2.06
N VAL A 210 28.34 31.93 2.78
CA VAL A 210 28.52 30.51 3.12
C VAL A 210 27.36 30.01 3.99
N LEU A 211 26.97 30.78 5.00
CA LEU A 211 25.87 30.42 5.90
C LEU A 211 24.53 30.35 5.16
N GLU A 212 24.29 31.26 4.20
CA GLU A 212 23.09 31.19 3.34
C GLU A 212 23.04 29.90 2.52
N ASP A 213 24.16 29.50 1.91
CA ASP A 213 24.24 28.25 1.13
C ASP A 213 24.01 27.00 2.01
N GLU A 214 24.65 26.92 3.18
CA GLU A 214 24.47 25.83 4.13
C GLU A 214 23.03 25.76 4.66
N THR A 215 22.41 26.92 4.93
CA THR A 215 20.99 26.99 5.36
C THR A 215 20.06 26.54 4.23
N ASN A 216 20.28 26.99 3.00
CA ASN A 216 19.50 26.54 1.83
C ASN A 216 19.57 25.03 1.64
N ARG A 217 20.76 24.44 1.73
CA ARG A 217 20.93 22.97 1.64
C ARG A 217 20.16 22.26 2.76
N THR A 218 20.20 22.81 3.97
CA THR A 218 19.47 22.26 5.11
C THR A 218 17.96 22.31 4.88
N VAL A 219 17.42 23.44 4.36
CA VAL A 219 16.00 23.59 3.99
C VAL A 219 15.57 22.50 3.00
N VAL A 220 16.30 22.34 1.90
CA VAL A 220 15.97 21.34 0.85
C VAL A 220 15.98 19.93 1.41
N LEU A 221 16.93 19.59 2.27
CA LEU A 221 16.99 18.26 2.88
C LEU A 221 15.83 18.00 3.83
N ILE A 222 15.44 19.00 4.65
CA ILE A 222 14.29 18.91 5.56
C ILE A 222 12.99 18.73 4.76
N GLU A 223 12.77 19.52 3.73
CA GLU A 223 11.58 19.44 2.86
C GLU A 223 11.47 18.06 2.19
N ARG A 224 12.59 17.51 1.74
CA ARG A 224 12.64 16.18 1.16
C ARG A 224 12.23 15.11 2.18
N VAL A 225 12.79 15.14 3.39
CA VAL A 225 12.45 14.19 4.46
C VAL A 225 10.97 14.32 4.83
N LEU A 226 10.46 15.54 4.95
CA LEU A 226 9.05 15.80 5.30
C LEU A 226 8.09 15.27 4.23
N THR A 227 8.43 15.48 2.96
CA THR A 227 7.62 14.97 1.83
C THR A 227 7.55 13.45 1.84
N GLU A 228 8.69 12.79 2.01
CA GLU A 228 8.75 11.32 2.02
C GLU A 228 8.05 10.74 3.26
N LEU A 229 8.22 11.35 4.43
CA LEU A 229 7.55 10.95 5.67
C LEU A 229 6.02 11.09 5.55
N SER A 230 5.53 12.16 4.94
CA SER A 230 4.10 12.35 4.66
C SER A 230 3.55 11.27 3.72
N GLN A 231 4.32 10.86 2.72
CA GLN A 231 3.97 9.76 1.82
C GLN A 231 3.98 8.41 2.56
N ASP A 232 4.95 8.18 3.45
CA ASP A 232 5.01 6.98 4.29
C ASP A 232 3.76 6.87 5.15
N ILE A 233 3.38 7.93 5.85
CA ILE A 233 2.18 7.99 6.69
C ILE A 233 0.93 7.65 5.87
N THR A 234 0.76 8.27 4.71
CA THR A 234 -0.42 8.04 3.85
C THR A 234 -0.50 6.58 3.38
N ARG A 235 0.64 6.01 2.95
CA ARG A 235 0.69 4.61 2.50
C ARG A 235 0.39 3.64 3.65
N GLN A 236 0.97 3.88 4.83
CA GLN A 236 0.76 3.02 5.99
C GLN A 236 -0.67 3.12 6.54
N GLN A 237 -1.29 4.31 6.53
CA GLN A 237 -2.70 4.46 6.91
C GLN A 237 -3.64 3.68 5.98
N SER A 238 -3.41 3.75 4.67
CA SER A 238 -4.18 3.00 3.69
C SER A 238 -3.99 1.49 3.87
N TYR A 239 -2.76 1.05 4.09
CA TYR A 239 -2.44 -0.34 4.37
C TYR A 239 -3.13 -0.84 5.64
N LEU A 240 -3.02 -0.10 6.75
CA LEU A 240 -3.65 -0.43 8.03
C LEU A 240 -5.18 -0.58 7.89
N GLY A 241 -5.83 0.32 7.16
CA GLY A 241 -7.27 0.26 6.89
C GLY A 241 -7.68 -1.01 6.13
N ASN A 242 -6.92 -1.38 5.11
CA ASN A 242 -7.15 -2.59 4.33
C ASN A 242 -6.92 -3.86 5.18
N GLU A 243 -5.82 -3.90 5.93
CA GLU A 243 -5.49 -5.07 6.75
C GLU A 243 -6.46 -5.26 7.93
N ARG A 244 -6.97 -4.19 8.53
CA ARG A 244 -8.07 -4.29 9.50
C ARG A 244 -9.32 -4.92 8.90
N SER A 245 -9.67 -4.57 7.68
CA SER A 245 -10.79 -5.16 6.97
C SER A 245 -10.55 -6.65 6.68
N ASN A 246 -9.34 -7.00 6.23
CA ASN A 246 -8.92 -8.38 5.98
C ASN A 246 -8.95 -9.21 7.26
N LEU A 247 -8.46 -8.66 8.37
CA LEU A 247 -8.45 -9.33 9.67
C LEU A 247 -9.88 -9.59 10.20
N ASN A 248 -10.82 -8.68 9.96
CA ASN A 248 -12.22 -8.87 10.30
C ASN A 248 -12.86 -9.99 9.47
N LEU A 249 -12.57 -10.07 8.17
CA LEU A 249 -13.03 -11.18 7.32
C LEU A 249 -12.42 -12.52 7.78
N LEU A 250 -11.16 -12.50 8.19
CA LEU A 250 -10.47 -13.67 8.72
C LEU A 250 -11.09 -14.16 10.04
N ALA A 251 -11.58 -13.25 10.90
CA ALA A 251 -12.29 -13.60 12.12
C ALA A 251 -13.53 -14.47 11.83
N ILE A 252 -14.26 -14.15 10.76
CA ILE A 252 -15.43 -14.94 10.33
C ILE A 252 -14.98 -16.33 9.86
N ALA A 253 -13.89 -16.42 9.09
CA ALA A 253 -13.35 -17.68 8.62
C ALA A 253 -12.85 -18.55 9.79
N VAL A 254 -12.19 -17.98 10.79
CA VAL A 254 -11.75 -18.65 12.02
C VAL A 254 -12.96 -19.18 12.81
N LYS A 255 -14.02 -18.37 12.93
CA LYS A 255 -15.27 -18.76 13.61
C LYS A 255 -15.94 -19.96 12.91
N ASN A 256 -15.87 -20.00 11.57
CA ASN A 256 -16.46 -21.06 10.76
C ASN A 256 -15.52 -22.27 10.60
N GLY A 257 -14.24 -22.15 10.92
CA GLY A 257 -13.22 -23.19 10.76
C GLY A 257 -12.75 -23.43 9.33
N GLN A 258 -13.14 -22.57 8.38
CA GLN A 258 -12.82 -22.71 6.96
C GLN A 258 -12.98 -21.37 6.21
N PHE A 259 -12.27 -21.23 5.10
CA PHE A 259 -12.55 -20.18 4.13
C PHE A 259 -13.86 -20.49 3.40
N TYR A 260 -14.49 -19.46 2.87
CA TYR A 260 -15.76 -19.49 2.15
C TYR A 260 -16.04 -20.80 1.39
N GLY A 261 -17.07 -21.53 1.84
CA GLY A 261 -17.52 -22.77 1.24
C GLY A 261 -17.12 -24.03 2.03
N THR A 262 -17.66 -25.18 1.66
CA THR A 262 -17.33 -26.47 2.27
C THR A 262 -15.86 -26.82 2.08
N SER A 263 -15.18 -27.20 3.17
CA SER A 263 -13.79 -27.71 3.15
C SER A 263 -13.63 -28.80 2.09
N LEU A 264 -12.47 -28.82 1.42
CA LEU A 264 -12.12 -29.88 0.48
C LEU A 264 -12.19 -31.28 1.12
N ALA A 265 -11.95 -31.39 2.43
CA ALA A 265 -12.09 -32.61 3.20
C ALA A 265 -13.56 -33.08 3.33
N ASN A 266 -14.53 -32.17 3.31
CA ASN A 266 -15.96 -32.50 3.37
C ASN A 266 -16.59 -32.76 2.00
N ARG A 267 -15.91 -32.50 0.88
CA ARG A 267 -16.42 -32.78 -0.46
C ARG A 267 -16.55 -34.29 -0.75
N SER A 268 -15.77 -35.12 -0.09
CA SER A 268 -15.86 -36.60 -0.24
C SER A 268 -17.01 -37.24 0.53
N ALA A 269 -17.69 -36.50 1.43
CA ALA A 269 -18.75 -37.05 2.28
C ALA A 269 -20.17 -36.54 1.92
N ILE A 270 -20.32 -35.68 0.92
CA ILE A 270 -21.63 -35.22 0.47
C ILE A 270 -22.02 -36.05 -0.75
N PRO A 271 -23.14 -36.83 -0.71
CA PRO A 271 -23.67 -37.45 -1.92
C PRO A 271 -23.92 -36.34 -2.93
N GLN A 272 -23.39 -36.52 -4.14
CA GLN A 272 -23.63 -35.61 -5.26
C GLN A 272 -25.14 -35.56 -5.54
N VAL A 273 -25.81 -34.60 -4.88
CA VAL A 273 -27.07 -34.11 -5.40
C VAL A 273 -26.66 -33.20 -6.55
N SER A 274 -26.83 -33.69 -7.75
CA SER A 274 -26.69 -32.88 -8.97
C SER A 274 -27.79 -31.81 -8.93
N VAL A 275 -27.49 -30.70 -8.25
CA VAL A 275 -28.25 -29.50 -8.47
C VAL A 275 -27.74 -28.95 -9.80
N PRO A 276 -28.58 -28.79 -10.83
CA PRO A 276 -28.14 -28.15 -12.04
C PRO A 276 -27.55 -26.81 -11.64
N VAL A 277 -26.31 -26.51 -12.07
CA VAL A 277 -25.72 -25.22 -11.99
C VAL A 277 -26.61 -24.32 -12.84
N ALA A 278 -27.60 -23.73 -12.19
CA ALA A 278 -28.25 -22.56 -12.75
C ALA A 278 -27.13 -21.50 -12.80
N ASP A 279 -26.78 -21.11 -14.02
CA ASP A 279 -26.08 -19.85 -14.24
C ASP A 279 -26.64 -18.87 -13.23
N ALA A 280 -25.76 -18.31 -12.37
CA ALA A 280 -26.14 -17.20 -11.52
C ALA A 280 -26.39 -16.01 -12.44
N ALA A 281 -27.52 -16.07 -13.12
CA ALA A 281 -28.09 -14.91 -13.76
C ALA A 281 -28.31 -13.87 -12.66
N PRO A 282 -28.01 -12.61 -12.93
CA PRO A 282 -28.27 -11.54 -11.99
C PRO A 282 -29.74 -11.59 -11.60
N MET A 283 -30.05 -11.59 -10.30
CA MET A 283 -31.41 -11.54 -9.76
C MET A 283 -32.08 -10.19 -10.06
N ALA A 284 -32.04 -9.78 -11.30
CA ALA A 284 -32.86 -8.70 -11.85
C ALA A 284 -33.76 -9.34 -12.91
N GLY A 285 -34.77 -10.08 -12.47
CA GLY A 285 -35.77 -10.69 -13.32
C GLY A 285 -36.75 -9.67 -13.93
N GLY A 286 -36.26 -8.56 -14.43
CA GLY A 286 -37.04 -7.52 -15.06
C GLY A 286 -36.25 -6.77 -16.13
N LYS A 287 -36.95 -6.08 -17.02
CA LYS A 287 -36.30 -5.11 -17.93
C LYS A 287 -35.71 -3.98 -17.10
N PRO A 288 -34.44 -3.57 -17.34
CA PRO A 288 -33.88 -2.42 -16.68
C PRO A 288 -34.72 -1.17 -16.90
N LEU A 289 -34.92 -0.38 -15.86
CA LEU A 289 -35.60 0.91 -15.96
C LEU A 289 -34.81 1.85 -16.88
N MET A 290 -33.51 1.78 -16.83
CA MET A 290 -32.59 2.57 -17.64
C MET A 290 -31.27 1.84 -17.82
N VAL A 291 -30.66 1.99 -19.00
CA VAL A 291 -29.30 1.54 -19.33
C VAL A 291 -28.45 2.76 -19.68
N ILE A 292 -27.37 2.99 -18.96
CA ILE A 292 -26.42 4.06 -19.22
C ILE A 292 -25.15 3.43 -19.78
N LYS A 293 -24.75 3.82 -21.00
CA LYS A 293 -23.53 3.37 -21.66
C LYS A 293 -22.44 4.42 -21.50
N PHE A 294 -21.28 3.99 -20.98
CA PHE A 294 -20.12 4.86 -20.83
C PHE A 294 -19.12 4.61 -21.97
N ASP A 295 -19.55 4.95 -23.20
CA ASP A 295 -18.76 4.83 -24.44
C ASP A 295 -17.80 6.02 -24.66
N ARG A 296 -17.98 7.10 -23.88
CA ARG A 296 -17.17 8.34 -23.93
C ARG A 296 -17.03 8.98 -22.55
N GLN A 297 -16.07 9.89 -22.43
CA GLN A 297 -15.95 10.74 -21.23
C GLN A 297 -17.09 11.77 -21.21
N ASN A 298 -17.70 12.01 -20.04
CA ASN A 298 -18.81 12.94 -19.81
C ASN A 298 -20.10 12.58 -20.55
N VAL A 299 -20.66 11.42 -20.25
CA VAL A 299 -22.02 11.04 -20.70
C VAL A 299 -23.05 11.86 -19.96
N ALA A 300 -23.90 12.59 -20.67
CA ALA A 300 -25.01 13.38 -20.10
C ALA A 300 -26.22 12.47 -19.79
N TYR A 301 -26.22 11.80 -18.64
CA TYR A 301 -27.28 10.87 -18.22
C TYR A 301 -28.18 11.44 -17.10
N GLU A 302 -27.80 12.53 -16.44
CA GLU A 302 -28.43 13.01 -15.20
C GLU A 302 -29.90 13.37 -15.40
N GLN A 303 -30.24 14.07 -16.49
CA GLN A 303 -31.63 14.48 -16.75
C GLN A 303 -32.54 13.28 -17.08
N GLN A 304 -32.02 12.31 -17.82
CA GLN A 304 -32.74 11.09 -18.15
C GLN A 304 -32.93 10.22 -16.92
N LEU A 305 -31.90 10.13 -16.07
CA LEU A 305 -31.92 9.42 -14.80
C LEU A 305 -32.96 10.02 -13.86
N TYR A 306 -32.99 11.35 -13.72
CA TYR A 306 -33.97 12.05 -12.90
C TYR A 306 -35.39 11.73 -13.37
N THR A 307 -35.68 11.84 -14.69
CA THR A 307 -36.99 11.55 -15.25
C THR A 307 -37.41 10.10 -15.02
N ALA A 308 -36.50 9.15 -15.20
CA ALA A 308 -36.80 7.74 -15.01
C ALA A 308 -37.10 7.39 -13.53
N VAL A 309 -36.29 7.91 -12.61
CA VAL A 309 -36.44 7.69 -11.16
C VAL A 309 -37.71 8.38 -10.64
N SER A 310 -38.00 9.62 -11.04
CA SER A 310 -39.22 10.33 -10.63
C SER A 310 -40.49 9.59 -11.06
N ARG A 311 -40.54 9.11 -12.30
CA ARG A 311 -41.68 8.30 -12.80
C ARG A 311 -41.83 6.96 -12.05
N ALA A 312 -40.71 6.36 -11.64
CA ALA A 312 -40.73 5.14 -10.86
C ALA A 312 -41.27 5.39 -9.43
N LEU A 313 -40.86 6.49 -8.81
CA LEU A 313 -41.31 6.88 -7.46
C LEU A 313 -42.77 7.37 -7.45
N GLU A 314 -43.25 8.00 -8.52
CA GLU A 314 -44.67 8.35 -8.68
C GLU A 314 -45.56 7.10 -8.66
N ARG A 315 -45.10 5.99 -9.27
CA ARG A 315 -45.83 4.72 -9.32
C ARG A 315 -45.68 3.89 -8.04
N LYS A 316 -44.46 3.93 -7.44
CA LYS A 316 -44.09 3.18 -6.21
C LYS A 316 -43.28 4.10 -5.29
N PRO A 317 -43.94 4.83 -4.37
CA PRO A 317 -43.25 5.75 -3.46
C PRO A 317 -42.16 5.09 -2.59
N ASN A 318 -42.28 3.78 -2.30
CA ASN A 318 -41.35 3.00 -1.53
C ASN A 318 -40.42 2.12 -2.36
N ALA A 319 -40.28 2.39 -3.68
CA ALA A 319 -39.42 1.62 -4.56
C ALA A 319 -37.97 1.59 -4.06
N THR A 320 -37.33 0.45 -4.19
CA THR A 320 -35.88 0.26 -4.07
C THR A 320 -35.27 0.11 -5.45
N PHE A 321 -34.00 0.48 -5.57
CA PHE A 321 -33.30 0.49 -6.85
C PHE A 321 -32.07 -0.39 -6.77
N ASP A 322 -31.87 -1.23 -7.78
CA ASP A 322 -30.66 -2.00 -7.95
C ASP A 322 -29.84 -1.42 -9.11
N LEU A 323 -28.64 -0.96 -8.79
CA LEU A 323 -27.67 -0.41 -9.73
C LEU A 323 -26.63 -1.49 -10.07
N VAL A 324 -26.65 -1.98 -11.31
CA VAL A 324 -25.77 -3.04 -11.75
C VAL A 324 -24.70 -2.47 -12.68
N ALA A 325 -23.44 -2.49 -12.21
CA ALA A 325 -22.29 -2.15 -13.04
C ALA A 325 -21.96 -3.34 -13.96
N ILE A 326 -22.01 -3.15 -15.27
CA ILE A 326 -21.72 -4.20 -16.25
C ILE A 326 -20.39 -3.89 -16.92
N SER A 327 -19.46 -4.84 -16.79
CA SER A 327 -18.16 -4.79 -17.48
C SER A 327 -18.18 -5.70 -18.71
N PRO A 328 -17.65 -5.26 -19.88
CA PRO A 328 -17.51 -6.12 -21.05
C PRO A 328 -16.50 -7.24 -20.75
N SER A 329 -16.88 -8.50 -21.05
CA SER A 329 -15.99 -9.65 -20.94
C SER A 329 -15.37 -10.04 -22.30
N ALA A 330 -15.81 -9.46 -23.40
CA ALA A 330 -15.27 -9.65 -24.73
C ALA A 330 -14.12 -8.67 -24.99
N GLY A 331 -12.88 -9.10 -24.73
CA GLY A 331 -11.66 -8.32 -25.02
C GLY A 331 -10.40 -9.14 -24.69
N THR A 332 -9.26 -8.75 -25.26
CA THR A 332 -7.97 -9.42 -25.10
C THR A 332 -7.62 -9.62 -23.61
N VAL A 333 -7.02 -10.76 -23.30
CA VAL A 333 -6.75 -11.35 -21.97
C VAL A 333 -6.05 -10.44 -20.95
N SER A 334 -5.64 -9.23 -21.34
CA SER A 334 -4.84 -8.31 -20.50
C SER A 334 -5.63 -7.23 -19.75
N GLN A 335 -6.94 -7.06 -19.95
CA GLN A 335 -7.68 -5.90 -19.41
C GLN A 335 -9.00 -6.13 -18.63
N PRO A 336 -9.40 -7.30 -18.18
CA PRO A 336 -10.70 -7.45 -17.49
C PRO A 336 -10.75 -6.73 -16.13
N ALA A 337 -9.62 -6.61 -15.43
CA ALA A 337 -9.56 -5.91 -14.14
C ALA A 337 -9.71 -4.39 -14.28
N LEU A 338 -9.14 -3.80 -15.34
CA LEU A 338 -9.27 -2.37 -15.60
C LEU A 338 -10.70 -2.00 -16.02
N THR A 339 -11.34 -2.79 -16.90
CA THR A 339 -12.72 -2.55 -17.32
C THR A 339 -13.71 -2.72 -16.17
N ALA A 340 -13.49 -3.70 -15.29
CA ALA A 340 -14.31 -3.88 -14.08
C ALA A 340 -14.18 -2.70 -13.11
N SER A 341 -12.97 -2.17 -12.91
CA SER A 341 -12.75 -1.01 -12.05
C SER A 341 -13.37 0.27 -12.63
N MET A 342 -13.32 0.44 -13.96
CA MET A 342 -13.98 1.56 -14.65
C MET A 342 -15.50 1.46 -14.51
N SER A 343 -16.12 0.31 -14.78
CA SER A 343 -17.57 0.12 -14.64
C SER A 343 -18.03 0.36 -13.19
N LYS A 344 -17.24 -0.02 -12.20
CA LYS A 344 -17.52 0.26 -10.79
C LYS A 344 -17.48 1.76 -10.49
N LYS A 345 -16.47 2.48 -10.99
CA LYS A 345 -16.34 3.93 -10.84
C LYS A 345 -17.52 4.67 -11.48
N ASP A 346 -17.96 4.23 -12.67
CA ASP A 346 -19.11 4.80 -13.36
C ASP A 346 -20.40 4.56 -12.57
N ALA A 347 -20.60 3.38 -12.00
CA ALA A 347 -21.73 3.09 -11.12
C ALA A 347 -21.71 3.93 -9.83
N GLU A 348 -20.55 4.16 -9.24
CA GLU A 348 -20.38 5.07 -8.08
C GLU A 348 -20.72 6.52 -8.44
N GLN A 349 -20.44 6.95 -9.66
CA GLN A 349 -20.83 8.27 -10.15
C GLN A 349 -22.35 8.38 -10.30
N VAL A 350 -22.99 7.36 -10.87
CA VAL A 350 -24.47 7.31 -10.97
C VAL A 350 -25.11 7.29 -9.60
N MET A 351 -24.55 6.53 -8.63
CA MET A 351 -25.04 6.50 -7.25
C MET A 351 -24.94 7.88 -6.58
N ARG A 352 -23.86 8.62 -6.80
CA ARG A 352 -23.72 10.01 -6.31
C ARG A 352 -24.79 10.93 -6.93
N SER A 353 -25.05 10.79 -8.22
CA SER A 353 -26.11 11.56 -8.88
C SER A 353 -27.50 11.24 -8.29
N LEU A 354 -27.81 9.97 -7.99
CA LEU A 354 -29.05 9.56 -7.32
C LEU A 354 -29.17 10.17 -5.90
N ASN A 355 -28.08 10.17 -5.12
CA ASN A 355 -28.07 10.79 -3.80
C ASN A 355 -28.28 12.32 -3.88
N ASN A 356 -27.66 12.99 -4.85
CA ASN A 356 -27.84 14.42 -5.09
C ASN A 356 -29.28 14.78 -5.51
N MET A 357 -29.99 13.84 -6.13
CA MET A 357 -31.42 13.98 -6.48
C MET A 357 -32.36 13.69 -5.28
N GLY A 358 -31.81 13.40 -4.09
CA GLY A 358 -32.57 13.16 -2.86
C GLY A 358 -32.97 11.71 -2.61
N LEU A 359 -32.42 10.74 -3.36
CA LEU A 359 -32.65 9.32 -3.11
C LEU A 359 -31.69 8.82 -2.02
N PRO A 360 -32.16 8.34 -0.84
CA PRO A 360 -31.29 7.85 0.20
C PRO A 360 -30.49 6.61 -0.25
N SER A 361 -29.22 6.54 0.10
CA SER A 361 -28.35 5.39 -0.21
C SER A 361 -28.86 4.05 0.32
N THR A 362 -29.68 4.05 1.36
CA THR A 362 -30.34 2.86 1.90
C THR A 362 -31.36 2.24 0.96
N ARG A 363 -31.82 2.98 -0.05
CA ARG A 363 -32.77 2.53 -1.08
C ARG A 363 -32.12 2.14 -2.40
N VAL A 364 -30.78 2.27 -2.50
CA VAL A 364 -30.01 1.93 -3.69
C VAL A 364 -29.01 0.83 -3.34
N ARG A 365 -29.13 -0.34 -3.97
CA ARG A 365 -28.16 -1.43 -3.87
C ARG A 365 -27.26 -1.40 -5.11
N MET A 366 -25.94 -1.48 -4.92
CA MET A 366 -24.99 -1.57 -6.03
C MET A 366 -24.45 -2.98 -6.13
N THR A 367 -24.45 -3.54 -7.34
CA THR A 367 -23.87 -4.84 -7.68
C THR A 367 -23.01 -4.71 -8.93
N ALA A 368 -22.10 -5.65 -9.16
CA ALA A 368 -21.27 -5.69 -10.36
C ALA A 368 -21.46 -7.03 -11.06
N SER A 369 -21.51 -7.01 -12.39
CA SER A 369 -21.62 -8.19 -13.24
C SER A 369 -20.74 -8.03 -14.49
N SER A 370 -20.36 -9.13 -15.11
CA SER A 370 -19.70 -9.13 -16.41
C SER A 370 -20.64 -9.64 -17.49
N SER A 371 -20.58 -9.06 -18.68
CA SER A 371 -21.40 -9.45 -19.82
C SER A 371 -20.54 -9.61 -21.07
N ASN A 372 -20.75 -10.71 -21.78
CA ASN A 372 -20.13 -10.96 -23.08
C ASN A 372 -20.84 -10.25 -24.25
N THR A 373 -21.99 -9.65 -24.00
CA THR A 373 -22.75 -8.87 -24.98
C THR A 373 -22.50 -7.37 -24.89
N ALA A 374 -21.97 -6.90 -23.74
CA ALA A 374 -21.61 -5.50 -23.57
C ALA A 374 -20.31 -5.17 -24.33
N THR A 375 -20.33 -4.10 -25.12
CA THR A 375 -19.17 -3.61 -25.88
C THR A 375 -18.42 -2.49 -25.18
N SER A 376 -19.07 -1.84 -24.20
CA SER A 376 -18.53 -0.75 -23.37
C SER A 376 -18.98 -0.94 -21.92
N PRO A 377 -18.36 -0.26 -20.93
CA PRO A 377 -18.91 -0.21 -19.58
C PRO A 377 -20.34 0.31 -19.58
N GLU A 378 -21.23 -0.41 -18.92
CA GLU A 378 -22.66 -0.03 -18.84
C GLU A 378 -23.12 -0.07 -17.38
N VAL A 379 -24.06 0.79 -17.05
CA VAL A 379 -24.72 0.79 -15.74
C VAL A 379 -26.22 0.61 -15.95
N HIS A 380 -26.76 -0.47 -15.43
CA HIS A 380 -28.18 -0.80 -15.52
C HIS A 380 -28.88 -0.47 -14.21
N LEU A 381 -29.99 0.25 -14.27
CA LEU A 381 -30.83 0.59 -13.14
C LEU A 381 -32.11 -0.24 -13.18
N PHE A 382 -32.38 -0.99 -12.13
CA PHE A 382 -33.62 -1.76 -11.95
C PHE A 382 -34.45 -1.16 -10.82
N VAL A 383 -35.76 -1.38 -10.84
CA VAL A 383 -36.70 -0.94 -9.80
C VAL A 383 -37.46 -2.14 -9.24
N HIS A 384 -37.58 -2.17 -7.92
CA HIS A 384 -38.29 -3.22 -7.16
C HIS A 384 -39.38 -2.66 -6.26
#